data_571938f7f1fb4a2754d6808c219c57e0
#
_entry.id   571938f7f1fb4a2754d6808c219c57e0
#
_cell.length_a   1.000
_cell.length_b   1.000
_cell.length_c   1.000
_cell.angle_alpha   90.00
_cell.angle_beta   90.00
_cell.angle_gamma   90.00
#
_symmetry.space_group_name_H-M   'P 1'
#
loop_
_entity.id
_entity.type
_entity.pdbx_description
1 polymer ?
#
loop_
_entity_poly.entity_id
_entity_poly.type
_entity_poly.pdbx_seq_one_letter_code
_entity_poly.pdbx_strand_id
1 'polypeptide(L)'
;VGNNRGDMPQSETLAHTLRDRLHLMGLKLGCGQGACGCCTVIMDGRAVTSCMVLTMDCDGSSITTIEGLADPETGDLTGLQQAFVDNCGFQCGSCTSGIIMTARALLDEKPCPTEEEVRDALAGNYCRCGTHYTAVESIMAYVEKRRSEE
;
A
#
# COMPACT_ATOMS: atom_id res chain seq x y z
N VAL A 1 -9.86 -5.58 -14.73
CA VAL A 1 -10.78 -4.44 -14.72
C VAL A 1 -11.77 -4.65 -15.85
N GLY A 2 -13.08 -4.78 -15.50
CA GLY A 2 -14.12 -5.11 -16.47
C GLY A 2 -14.22 -4.11 -17.62
N ASN A 3 -14.61 -4.61 -18.77
CA ASN A 3 -14.58 -3.98 -20.09
C ASN A 3 -15.60 -2.83 -20.27
N ASN A 4 -15.74 -1.93 -19.29
CA ASN A 4 -16.69 -0.81 -19.32
C ASN A 4 -15.98 0.52 -19.66
N ARG A 5 -15.27 0.54 -20.79
CA ARG A 5 -14.51 1.71 -21.30
C ARG A 5 -15.39 2.90 -21.73
N GLY A 6 -16.72 2.69 -21.85
CA GLY A 6 -17.63 3.70 -22.43
C GLY A 6 -18.03 4.83 -21.51
N ASP A 7 -17.96 4.65 -20.17
CA ASP A 7 -18.52 5.59 -19.19
C ASP A 7 -17.48 6.22 -18.25
N MET A 8 -16.18 6.04 -18.50
CA MET A 8 -15.12 6.51 -17.63
C MET A 8 -14.58 7.85 -18.13
N PRO A 9 -14.64 8.93 -17.32
CA PRO A 9 -14.03 10.20 -17.69
C PRO A 9 -12.53 10.01 -17.95
N GLN A 10 -12.00 10.63 -19.00
CA GLN A 10 -10.57 10.56 -19.32
C GLN A 10 -9.67 11.11 -18.20
N SER A 11 -10.22 11.99 -17.35
CA SER A 11 -9.54 12.58 -16.19
C SER A 11 -9.67 11.75 -14.91
N GLU A 12 -10.33 10.58 -14.95
CA GLU A 12 -10.52 9.77 -13.76
C GLU A 12 -9.20 9.13 -13.32
N THR A 13 -8.85 9.34 -12.04
CA THR A 13 -7.63 8.75 -11.48
C THR A 13 -7.88 7.30 -11.05
N LEU A 14 -6.81 6.51 -11.06
CA LEU A 14 -6.82 5.13 -10.59
C LEU A 14 -7.39 5.01 -9.16
N ALA A 15 -7.06 5.98 -8.29
CA ALA A 15 -7.60 6.01 -6.93
C ALA A 15 -9.12 6.06 -6.88
N HIS A 16 -9.75 6.88 -7.72
CA HIS A 16 -11.22 6.97 -7.78
C HIS A 16 -11.82 5.69 -8.38
N THR A 17 -11.24 5.16 -9.44
CA THR A 17 -11.71 3.90 -10.01
C THR A 17 -11.66 2.76 -9.01
N LEU A 18 -10.53 2.57 -8.34
CA LEU A 18 -10.38 1.51 -7.34
C LEU A 18 -11.35 1.67 -6.18
N ARG A 19 -11.51 2.90 -5.67
CA ARG A 19 -12.32 3.16 -4.49
C ARG A 19 -13.81 3.27 -4.79
N ASP A 20 -14.18 4.06 -5.79
CA ASP A 20 -15.58 4.47 -5.99
C ASP A 20 -16.32 3.52 -6.95
N ARG A 21 -15.61 2.93 -7.92
CA ARG A 21 -16.22 1.97 -8.86
C ARG A 21 -16.03 0.51 -8.46
N LEU A 22 -14.84 0.15 -7.95
CA LEU A 22 -14.53 -1.23 -7.54
C LEU A 22 -14.72 -1.45 -6.04
N HIS A 23 -15.08 -0.40 -5.28
CA HIS A 23 -15.35 -0.45 -3.85
C HIS A 23 -14.20 -1.00 -2.99
N LEU A 24 -12.95 -0.83 -3.46
CA LEU A 24 -11.74 -1.21 -2.72
C LEU A 24 -11.42 -0.13 -1.69
N MET A 25 -12.11 -0.19 -0.56
CA MET A 25 -12.15 0.86 0.47
C MET A 25 -10.91 0.91 1.35
N GLY A 26 -10.04 -0.09 1.30
CA GLY A 26 -8.75 -0.11 1.99
C GLY A 26 -7.81 0.97 1.50
N LEU A 27 -7.85 1.29 0.21
CA LEU A 27 -7.19 2.46 -0.34
C LEU A 27 -7.78 3.74 0.25
N LYS A 28 -6.94 4.66 0.73
CA LYS A 28 -7.37 5.93 1.36
C LYS A 28 -6.95 7.12 0.52
N LEU A 29 -7.90 8.04 0.29
CA LEU A 29 -7.64 9.33 -0.35
C LEU A 29 -7.44 10.40 0.74
N GLY A 30 -6.16 10.75 1.00
CA GLY A 30 -5.81 11.79 1.96
C GLY A 30 -5.68 13.17 1.29
N CYS A 31 -4.70 13.34 0.40
CA CYS A 31 -4.40 14.65 -0.20
C CYS A 31 -4.91 14.83 -1.63
N GLY A 32 -5.08 13.75 -2.41
CA GLY A 32 -5.48 13.80 -3.82
C GLY A 32 -4.44 14.42 -4.78
N GLN A 33 -3.20 14.65 -4.33
CA GLN A 33 -2.17 15.37 -5.07
C GLN A 33 -0.76 14.71 -4.95
N GLY A 34 -0.69 13.43 -4.63
CA GLY A 34 0.57 12.66 -4.61
C GLY A 34 1.46 12.88 -3.38
N ALA A 35 1.07 13.76 -2.42
CA ALA A 35 1.98 14.18 -1.35
C ALA A 35 1.96 13.30 -0.08
N CYS A 36 0.90 12.49 0.15
CA CYS A 36 0.74 11.81 1.44
C CYS A 36 0.93 10.28 1.42
N GLY A 37 0.97 9.67 0.25
CA GLY A 37 1.16 8.22 0.12
C GLY A 37 0.01 7.33 0.62
N CYS A 38 -1.11 7.87 1.14
CA CYS A 38 -2.22 7.05 1.65
C CYS A 38 -2.90 6.20 0.57
N CYS A 39 -2.83 6.63 -0.68
CA CYS A 39 -3.41 5.95 -1.84
C CYS A 39 -2.42 5.04 -2.57
N THR A 40 -1.32 4.67 -1.95
CA THR A 40 -0.31 3.80 -2.58
C THR A 40 -0.90 2.44 -2.90
N VAL A 41 -0.65 1.99 -4.12
CA VAL A 41 -0.90 0.64 -4.63
C VAL A 41 0.38 0.09 -5.26
N ILE A 42 0.45 -1.20 -5.51
CA ILE A 42 1.53 -1.78 -6.32
C ILE A 42 1.02 -1.92 -7.74
N MET A 43 1.69 -1.26 -8.69
CA MET A 43 1.43 -1.37 -10.12
C MET A 43 2.67 -1.89 -10.82
N ASP A 44 2.55 -3.04 -11.48
CA ASP A 44 3.65 -3.72 -12.16
C ASP A 44 4.91 -3.89 -11.27
N GLY A 45 4.68 -4.26 -9.99
CA GLY A 45 5.73 -4.50 -8.98
C GLY A 45 6.25 -3.22 -8.30
N ARG A 46 5.76 -2.03 -8.62
CA ARG A 46 6.23 -0.76 -8.05
C ARG A 46 5.16 -0.07 -7.22
N ALA A 47 5.55 0.50 -6.09
CA ALA A 47 4.68 1.36 -5.28
C ALA A 47 4.42 2.68 -6.02
N VAL A 48 3.14 2.98 -6.29
CA VAL A 48 2.71 4.22 -6.96
C VAL A 48 1.57 4.88 -6.19
N THR A 49 1.53 6.20 -6.18
CA THR A 49 0.42 6.98 -5.62
C THR A 49 -0.72 7.05 -6.64
N SER A 50 -1.74 6.20 -6.47
CA SER A 50 -2.82 6.02 -7.45
C SER A 50 -3.66 7.27 -7.75
N CYS A 51 -3.62 8.29 -6.89
CA CYS A 51 -4.26 9.57 -7.17
C CYS A 51 -3.56 10.41 -8.25
N MET A 52 -2.34 10.03 -8.64
CA MET A 52 -1.55 10.68 -9.69
C MET A 52 -1.49 9.88 -10.99
N VAL A 53 -2.16 8.72 -11.05
CA VAL A 53 -2.20 7.84 -12.21
C VAL A 53 -3.60 7.93 -12.83
N LEU A 54 -3.68 8.14 -14.14
CA LEU A 54 -4.96 8.09 -14.85
C LEU A 54 -5.36 6.63 -15.07
N THR A 55 -6.62 6.32 -14.85
CA THR A 55 -7.11 4.94 -15.02
C THR A 55 -6.91 4.44 -16.45
N MET A 56 -7.04 5.31 -17.42
CA MET A 56 -6.86 4.97 -18.84
C MET A 56 -5.43 4.52 -19.18
N ASP A 57 -4.44 4.99 -18.41
CA ASP A 57 -3.03 4.63 -18.59
C ASP A 57 -2.69 3.25 -17.96
N CYS A 58 -3.64 2.64 -17.26
CA CYS A 58 -3.44 1.35 -16.59
C CYS A 58 -3.85 0.15 -17.45
N ASP A 59 -4.16 0.35 -18.73
CA ASP A 59 -4.57 -0.76 -19.61
C ASP A 59 -3.43 -1.79 -19.74
N GLY A 60 -3.70 -3.04 -19.38
CA GLY A 60 -2.72 -4.12 -19.37
C GLY A 60 -1.83 -4.19 -18.12
N SER A 61 -1.88 -3.21 -17.21
CA SER A 61 -1.10 -3.23 -15.96
C SER A 61 -1.71 -4.15 -14.90
N SER A 62 -0.83 -4.76 -14.12
CA SER A 62 -1.19 -5.53 -12.92
C SER A 62 -1.23 -4.60 -11.72
N ILE A 63 -2.38 -4.52 -11.04
CA ILE A 63 -2.56 -3.64 -9.89
C ILE A 63 -2.94 -4.45 -8.67
N THR A 64 -2.15 -4.32 -7.60
CA THR A 64 -2.42 -4.92 -6.29
C THR A 64 -2.75 -3.83 -5.29
N THR A 65 -3.88 -3.97 -4.60
CA THR A 65 -4.29 -3.11 -3.48
C THR A 65 -4.09 -3.84 -2.15
N ILE A 66 -4.31 -3.13 -1.05
CA ILE A 66 -4.17 -3.70 0.31
C ILE A 66 -5.08 -4.92 0.53
N GLU A 67 -6.24 -4.96 -0.10
CA GLU A 67 -7.17 -6.09 -0.05
C GLU A 67 -6.59 -7.35 -0.69
N GLY A 68 -5.75 -7.17 -1.72
CA GLY A 68 -5.11 -8.28 -2.43
C GLY A 68 -3.88 -8.86 -1.73
N LEU A 69 -3.50 -8.36 -0.55
CA LEU A 69 -2.40 -8.93 0.23
C LEU A 69 -2.84 -10.08 1.14
N ALA A 70 -4.06 -10.03 1.67
CA ALA A 70 -4.60 -11.09 2.51
C ALA A 70 -4.87 -12.36 1.68
N ASP A 71 -4.91 -13.51 2.35
CA ASP A 71 -5.28 -14.76 1.70
C ASP A 71 -6.72 -14.68 1.16
N PRO A 72 -6.95 -14.94 -0.13
CA PRO A 72 -8.25 -14.76 -0.74
C PRO A 72 -9.30 -15.79 -0.28
N GLU A 73 -8.91 -16.94 0.25
CA GLU A 73 -9.82 -18.01 0.68
C GLU A 73 -10.13 -17.90 2.17
N THR A 74 -9.12 -17.66 3.00
CA THR A 74 -9.28 -17.63 4.47
C THR A 74 -9.47 -16.22 5.01
N GLY A 75 -9.01 -15.19 4.29
CA GLY A 75 -8.94 -13.81 4.76
C GLY A 75 -7.79 -13.56 5.73
N ASP A 76 -6.88 -14.54 5.90
CA ASP A 76 -5.76 -14.41 6.83
C ASP A 76 -4.82 -13.30 6.40
N LEU A 77 -4.36 -12.53 7.39
CA LEU A 77 -3.39 -11.46 7.18
C LEU A 77 -2.03 -12.04 6.80
N THR A 78 -1.34 -11.35 5.90
CA THR A 78 0.08 -11.65 5.65
C THR A 78 0.91 -11.39 6.91
N GLY A 79 2.08 -12.02 7.01
CA GLY A 79 3.00 -11.79 8.13
C GLY A 79 3.36 -10.30 8.33
N LEU A 80 3.46 -9.53 7.22
CA LEU A 80 3.67 -8.08 7.29
C LEU A 80 2.47 -7.36 7.93
N GLN A 81 1.25 -7.66 7.49
CA GLN A 81 0.03 -7.07 8.06
C GLN A 81 -0.11 -7.46 9.55
N GLN A 82 0.18 -8.71 9.89
CA GLN A 82 0.13 -9.20 11.27
C GLN A 82 1.15 -8.46 12.15
N ALA A 83 2.37 -8.20 11.65
CA ALA A 83 3.37 -7.43 12.39
C ALA A 83 2.90 -6.01 12.74
N PHE A 84 2.10 -5.36 11.88
CA PHE A 84 1.47 -4.07 12.21
C PHE A 84 0.43 -4.19 13.33
N VAL A 85 -0.31 -5.30 13.39
CA VAL A 85 -1.25 -5.57 14.49
C VAL A 85 -0.50 -5.80 15.79
N ASP A 86 0.50 -6.68 15.76
CA ASP A 86 1.27 -7.10 16.95
C ASP A 86 2.07 -5.96 17.59
N ASN A 87 2.60 -5.04 16.77
CA ASN A 87 3.43 -3.92 17.21
C ASN A 87 2.68 -2.58 17.27
N CYS A 88 1.35 -2.57 17.17
CA CYS A 88 0.55 -1.35 17.17
C CYS A 88 1.04 -0.31 16.13
N GLY A 89 1.39 -0.75 14.92
CA GLY A 89 1.94 0.06 13.83
C GLY A 89 0.97 1.09 13.24
N PHE A 90 -0.19 1.30 13.87
CA PHE A 90 -1.22 2.25 13.41
C PHE A 90 -2.06 2.79 14.57
N GLN A 91 -2.73 3.93 14.33
CA GLN A 91 -3.77 4.49 15.19
C GLN A 91 -5.07 4.65 14.40
N CYS A 92 -5.26 5.77 13.68
CA CYS A 92 -6.49 6.01 12.93
C CYS A 92 -6.63 5.13 11.66
N GLY A 93 -5.57 4.51 11.18
CA GLY A 93 -5.56 3.62 10.03
C GLY A 93 -5.47 4.30 8.65
N SER A 94 -5.59 5.63 8.55
CA SER A 94 -5.66 6.33 7.25
C SER A 94 -4.40 6.22 6.39
N CYS A 95 -3.22 6.20 6.99
CA CYS A 95 -1.94 6.04 6.27
C CYS A 95 -1.48 4.58 6.18
N THR A 96 -2.06 3.69 7.00
CA THR A 96 -1.56 2.33 7.22
C THR A 96 -1.53 1.50 5.95
N SER A 97 -2.61 1.52 5.15
CA SER A 97 -2.65 0.79 3.89
C SER A 97 -1.55 1.25 2.94
N GLY A 98 -1.35 2.57 2.78
CA GLY A 98 -0.29 3.11 1.94
C GLY A 98 1.11 2.72 2.42
N ILE A 99 1.35 2.76 3.73
CA ILE A 99 2.62 2.35 4.34
C ILE A 99 2.88 0.86 4.09
N ILE A 100 1.89 -0.01 4.33
CA ILE A 100 2.03 -1.46 4.09
C ILE A 100 2.31 -1.76 2.62
N MET A 101 1.61 -1.08 1.68
CA MET A 101 1.84 -1.28 0.24
C MET A 101 3.25 -0.83 -0.18
N THR A 102 3.74 0.30 0.36
CA THR A 102 5.11 0.76 0.12
C THR A 102 6.14 -0.21 0.70
N ALA A 103 5.92 -0.67 1.94
CA ALA A 103 6.79 -1.66 2.58
C ALA A 103 6.80 -3.00 1.83
N ARG A 104 5.64 -3.44 1.33
CA ARG A 104 5.53 -4.66 0.54
C ARG A 104 6.35 -4.57 -0.75
N ALA A 105 6.24 -3.46 -1.49
CA ALA A 105 7.02 -3.26 -2.71
C ALA A 105 8.54 -3.24 -2.42
N LEU A 106 8.96 -2.59 -1.33
CA LEU A 106 10.36 -2.63 -0.89
C LEU A 106 10.83 -4.05 -0.58
N LEU A 107 10.02 -4.82 0.16
CA LEU A 107 10.36 -6.18 0.57
C LEU A 107 10.37 -7.19 -0.59
N ASP A 108 9.62 -6.92 -1.64
CA ASP A 108 9.64 -7.72 -2.88
C ASP A 108 10.94 -7.46 -3.67
N GLU A 109 11.43 -6.22 -3.68
CA GLU A 109 12.70 -5.86 -4.31
C GLU A 109 13.90 -6.26 -3.42
N LYS A 110 13.80 -6.00 -2.12
CA LYS A 110 14.84 -6.25 -1.12
C LYS A 110 14.27 -6.96 0.10
N PRO A 111 14.38 -8.28 0.20
CA PRO A 111 13.78 -9.07 1.28
C PRO A 111 14.29 -8.74 2.69
N CYS A 112 15.51 -8.23 2.81
CA CYS A 112 16.17 -7.90 4.08
C CYS A 112 16.71 -6.44 4.04
N PRO A 113 15.83 -5.43 4.02
CA PRO A 113 16.26 -4.03 4.06
C PRO A 113 16.83 -3.68 5.43
N THR A 114 17.67 -2.64 5.48
CA THR A 114 18.06 -1.98 6.71
C THR A 114 16.96 -1.04 7.18
N GLU A 115 16.99 -0.64 8.45
CA GLU A 115 16.03 0.34 8.99
C GLU A 115 16.08 1.67 8.22
N GLU A 116 17.27 2.13 7.81
CA GLU A 116 17.45 3.34 7.00
C GLU A 116 16.74 3.22 5.66
N GLU A 117 16.88 2.11 4.96
CA GLU A 117 16.20 1.85 3.68
C GLU A 117 14.67 1.78 3.84
N VAL A 118 14.18 1.24 4.96
CA VAL A 118 12.75 1.28 5.27
C VAL A 118 12.28 2.72 5.49
N ARG A 119 13.03 3.54 6.23
CA ARG A 119 12.72 4.97 6.45
C ARG A 119 12.71 5.75 5.15
N ASP A 120 13.70 5.52 4.29
CA ASP A 120 13.81 6.17 2.97
C ASP A 120 12.63 5.79 2.07
N ALA A 121 12.28 4.51 2.00
CA ALA A 121 11.13 4.05 1.24
C ALA A 121 9.82 4.69 1.71
N LEU A 122 9.67 4.87 3.03
CA LEU A 122 8.49 5.49 3.64
C LEU A 122 8.50 7.02 3.62
N ALA A 123 9.51 7.69 3.10
CA ALA A 123 9.61 9.16 3.08
C ALA A 123 8.44 9.84 2.35
N GLY A 124 7.80 9.12 1.40
CA GLY A 124 6.58 9.56 0.70
C GLY A 124 5.26 9.29 1.44
N ASN A 125 5.29 8.65 2.61
CA ASN A 125 4.10 8.30 3.39
C ASN A 125 3.96 9.21 4.61
N TYR A 126 2.92 10.03 4.64
CA TYR A 126 2.66 10.95 5.75
C TYR A 126 1.70 10.35 6.78
N CYS A 127 2.09 10.38 8.06
CA CYS A 127 1.23 10.01 9.18
C CYS A 127 0.99 11.19 10.13
N ARG A 128 -0.28 11.62 10.27
CA ARG A 128 -0.64 12.73 11.17
C ARG A 128 -0.70 12.31 12.64
N CYS A 129 -0.94 11.04 12.93
CA CYS A 129 -1.01 10.50 14.30
C CYS A 129 0.37 10.28 14.95
N GLY A 130 1.45 10.40 14.17
CA GLY A 130 2.82 10.17 14.66
C GLY A 130 3.22 8.70 14.77
N THR A 131 2.46 7.76 14.17
CA THR A 131 2.79 6.32 14.19
C THR A 131 3.81 5.90 13.15
N HIS A 132 4.48 6.83 12.47
CA HIS A 132 5.50 6.50 11.47
C HIS A 132 6.66 5.69 12.08
N TYR A 133 7.01 6.00 13.34
CA TYR A 133 8.04 5.29 14.08
C TYR A 133 7.64 3.82 14.33
N THR A 134 6.45 3.57 14.90
CA THR A 134 5.95 2.22 15.17
C THR A 134 5.67 1.42 13.90
N ALA A 135 5.39 2.09 12.79
CA ALA A 135 5.27 1.44 11.48
C ALA A 135 6.63 0.89 11.01
N VAL A 136 7.71 1.66 11.17
CA VAL A 136 9.08 1.20 10.87
C VAL A 136 9.45 0.01 11.76
N GLU A 137 9.17 0.09 13.06
CA GLU A 137 9.40 -1.02 14.01
C GLU A 137 8.63 -2.29 13.59
N SER A 138 7.38 -2.15 13.16
CA SER A 138 6.55 -3.27 12.69
C SER A 138 7.16 -3.95 11.45
N ILE A 139 7.66 -3.16 10.51
CA ILE A 139 8.31 -3.69 9.31
C ILE A 139 9.61 -4.41 9.69
N MET A 140 10.42 -3.81 10.55
CA MET A 140 11.68 -4.42 11.00
C MET A 140 11.44 -5.72 11.79
N ALA A 141 10.44 -5.76 12.64
CA ALA A 141 10.05 -6.97 13.37
C ALA A 141 9.65 -8.11 12.39
N TYR A 142 8.94 -7.78 11.32
CA TYR A 142 8.62 -8.75 10.27
C TYR A 142 9.89 -9.26 9.55
N VAL A 143 10.83 -8.37 9.22
CA VAL A 143 12.10 -8.73 8.57
C VAL A 143 12.94 -9.66 9.47
N GLU A 144 13.03 -9.34 10.76
CA GLU A 144 13.76 -10.15 11.74
C GLU A 144 13.15 -11.55 11.92
N LYS A 145 11.82 -11.62 11.98
CA LYS A 145 11.10 -12.89 12.07
C LYS A 145 11.41 -13.78 10.86
N ARG A 146 11.35 -13.24 9.64
CA ARG A 146 11.68 -14.00 8.42
C ARG A 146 13.11 -14.52 8.44
N ARG A 147 14.07 -13.71 8.89
CA ARG A 147 15.47 -14.14 9.00
C ARG A 147 15.67 -15.30 9.96
N SER A 148 14.82 -15.42 10.98
CA SER A 148 14.92 -16.52 11.95
C SER A 148 14.26 -17.81 11.48
N GLU A 149 13.43 -17.74 10.45
CA GLU A 149 12.71 -18.88 9.87
C GLU A 149 13.43 -19.50 8.64
N GLU A 150 14.48 -18.82 8.11
CA GLU A 150 15.37 -19.30 7.02
C GLU A 150 16.59 -20.04 7.59
#